data_ed9efded92c22e7d0242df2c420dd54e
#
_entry.id   ed9efded92c22e7d0242df2c420dd54e
#
_cell.length_a   1.000
_cell.length_b   1.000
_cell.length_c   1.000
_cell.angle_alpha   90.00
_cell.angle_beta   90.00
_cell.angle_gamma   90.00
#
_symmetry.space_group_name_H-M   'P 1'
#
loop_
_entity.id
_entity.type
_entity.pdbx_description
1 polymer ?
#
loop_
_entity_poly.entity_id
_entity_poly.type
_entity_poly.pdbx_seq_one_letter_code
_entity_poly.pdbx_strand_id
1 'polypeptide(L)'
;MEIKTLNLIQFRNYEKQTFHFHPLVNIIIGDNAQGKTNILEAIYLLSTTRSFKSRMLDEMIMFDQSYTRVSGHVMNGTRPYDLKVVVSKDGKKAFINDKAVSKTSDYLGYFNVILFTPQDLQLIKGSPKMRRTLIDTEISKISPIYMFNLNKYNKLMKERNKYLKMLHDGHKEPDMYLEVLSEEMAELEEDLIQRRMKFIELLNEISGKMYAYISGKEKLVLRYHTQFKDISKEGILDKYKKNYKRDIFQGTTVDGVHKDDLKIFLDENDAGMFASQGQQRSIILSIKIALVEIVKMQIGEYPVLLLDDVLSELDEERKMKLLNLIDHKVQTFITTTHFDLGYHHSLDDALVLRIEKGTLKEDK
;
A
#
# COMPACT_ATOMS: atom_id res chain seq x y z
N MET A 1 -6.26 -8.11 -13.66
CA MET A 1 -5.36 -7.10 -14.26
C MET A 1 -4.02 -7.72 -14.57
N GLU A 2 -3.30 -7.23 -15.58
CA GLU A 2 -1.93 -7.68 -15.90
C GLU A 2 -1.07 -6.54 -16.43
N ILE A 3 0.24 -6.62 -16.25
CA ILE A 3 1.22 -5.79 -16.94
C ILE A 3 1.92 -6.67 -17.98
N LYS A 4 1.90 -6.23 -19.25
CA LYS A 4 2.53 -6.95 -20.37
C LYS A 4 3.96 -6.55 -20.58
N THR A 5 4.22 -5.25 -20.49
CA THR A 5 5.56 -4.69 -20.69
C THR A 5 5.87 -3.64 -19.65
N LEU A 6 7.14 -3.56 -19.26
CA LEU A 6 7.69 -2.53 -18.38
C LEU A 6 8.94 -1.94 -19.02
N ASN A 7 8.97 -0.62 -19.17
CA ASN A 7 10.12 0.10 -19.70
C ASN A 7 10.70 1.02 -18.62
N LEU A 8 11.96 0.85 -18.34
CA LEU A 8 12.72 1.64 -17.38
C LEU A 8 13.74 2.51 -18.11
N ILE A 9 13.84 3.77 -17.75
CA ILE A 9 14.89 4.68 -18.19
C ILE A 9 15.43 5.40 -16.96
N GLN A 10 16.73 5.25 -16.71
CA GLN A 10 17.45 5.89 -15.60
C GLN A 10 16.77 5.66 -14.24
N PHE A 11 16.26 4.45 -14.03
CA PHE A 11 15.56 4.07 -12.81
C PHE A 11 16.47 3.23 -11.90
N ARG A 12 16.83 3.78 -10.74
CA ARG A 12 17.72 3.11 -9.78
C ARG A 12 19.06 2.70 -10.46
N ASN A 13 19.27 1.39 -10.63
CA ASN A 13 20.43 0.81 -11.30
C ASN A 13 20.18 0.41 -12.77
N TYR A 14 18.98 0.72 -13.31
CA TYR A 14 18.64 0.46 -14.71
C TYR A 14 18.85 1.71 -15.57
N GLU A 15 19.79 1.67 -16.51
CA GLU A 15 19.98 2.76 -17.46
C GLU A 15 18.84 2.80 -18.48
N LYS A 16 18.65 1.69 -19.19
CA LYS A 16 17.52 1.49 -20.12
C LYS A 16 17.24 0.00 -20.23
N GLN A 17 16.05 -0.43 -19.82
CA GLN A 17 15.65 -1.82 -19.89
C GLN A 17 14.17 -1.96 -20.22
N THR A 18 13.84 -2.91 -21.08
CA THR A 18 12.49 -3.35 -21.37
C THR A 18 12.29 -4.77 -20.87
N PHE A 19 11.19 -5.02 -20.21
CA PHE A 19 10.76 -6.33 -19.76
C PHE A 19 9.44 -6.70 -20.43
N HIS A 20 9.31 -7.97 -20.82
CA HIS A 20 8.07 -8.60 -21.25
C HIS A 20 7.70 -9.64 -20.22
N PHE A 21 6.43 -9.70 -19.84
CA PHE A 21 6.00 -10.54 -18.73
C PHE A 21 4.99 -11.59 -19.16
N HIS A 22 5.03 -12.72 -18.47
CA HIS A 22 4.03 -13.77 -18.58
C HIS A 22 2.75 -13.35 -17.84
N PRO A 23 1.56 -13.71 -18.35
CA PRO A 23 0.29 -13.31 -17.74
C PRO A 23 0.02 -13.92 -16.35
N LEU A 24 0.72 -14.98 -15.97
CA LEU A 24 0.56 -15.63 -14.67
C LEU A 24 1.79 -15.41 -13.80
N VAL A 25 2.79 -16.26 -13.82
CA VAL A 25 3.93 -16.21 -12.90
C VAL A 25 5.19 -15.71 -13.58
N ASN A 26 5.85 -14.75 -12.94
CA ASN A 26 7.13 -14.18 -13.34
C ASN A 26 8.10 -14.29 -12.17
N ILE A 27 9.19 -15.02 -12.34
CA ILE A 27 10.19 -15.25 -11.31
C ILE A 27 11.44 -14.46 -11.68
N ILE A 28 11.86 -13.58 -10.79
CA ILE A 28 12.99 -12.69 -10.98
C ILE A 28 14.12 -13.18 -10.08
N ILE A 29 15.17 -13.75 -10.70
CA ILE A 29 16.31 -14.36 -10.02
C ILE A 29 17.55 -13.49 -10.16
N GLY A 30 18.39 -13.50 -9.16
CA GLY A 30 19.69 -12.85 -9.15
C GLY A 30 20.22 -12.70 -7.72
N ASP A 31 21.47 -12.41 -7.56
CA ASP A 31 22.08 -12.16 -6.25
C ASP A 31 21.47 -10.91 -5.57
N ASN A 32 21.84 -10.69 -4.33
CA ASN A 32 21.42 -9.49 -3.61
C ASN A 32 22.00 -8.24 -4.27
N ALA A 33 21.23 -7.14 -4.23
CA ALA A 33 21.57 -5.85 -4.82
C ALA A 33 21.68 -5.82 -6.37
N GLN A 34 21.30 -6.86 -7.09
CA GLN A 34 21.33 -6.87 -8.57
C GLN A 34 20.22 -6.05 -9.23
N GLY A 35 19.16 -5.70 -8.47
CA GLY A 35 18.04 -4.87 -8.99
C GLY A 35 16.70 -5.57 -9.01
N LYS A 36 16.55 -6.80 -8.53
CA LYS A 36 15.28 -7.54 -8.48
C LYS A 36 14.14 -6.72 -7.86
N THR A 37 14.32 -6.26 -6.64
CA THR A 37 13.34 -5.42 -5.92
C THR A 37 13.06 -4.10 -6.64
N ASN A 38 14.00 -3.59 -7.47
CA ASN A 38 13.79 -2.35 -8.23
C ASN A 38 12.77 -2.55 -9.36
N ILE A 39 12.67 -3.76 -9.94
CA ILE A 39 11.62 -4.10 -10.91
C ILE A 39 10.25 -4.06 -10.22
N LEU A 40 10.13 -4.69 -9.05
CA LEU A 40 8.88 -4.64 -8.27
C LEU A 40 8.54 -3.19 -7.86
N GLU A 41 9.55 -2.39 -7.49
CA GLU A 41 9.38 -0.98 -7.17
C GLU A 41 8.84 -0.18 -8.37
N ALA A 42 9.33 -0.46 -9.57
CA ALA A 42 8.84 0.18 -10.80
C ALA A 42 7.39 -0.19 -11.11
N ILE A 43 7.01 -1.47 -10.97
CA ILE A 43 5.63 -1.93 -11.14
C ILE A 43 4.71 -1.27 -10.09
N TYR A 44 5.15 -1.21 -8.84
CA TYR A 44 4.41 -0.54 -7.76
C TYR A 44 4.28 0.97 -8.00
N LEU A 45 5.34 1.61 -8.53
CA LEU A 45 5.32 3.03 -8.91
C LEU A 45 4.28 3.31 -9.99
N LEU A 46 4.13 2.43 -10.98
CA LEU A 46 3.07 2.54 -12.00
C LEU A 46 1.67 2.37 -11.40
N SER A 47 1.50 1.60 -10.35
CA SER A 47 0.19 1.46 -9.69
C SER A 47 -0.16 2.66 -8.81
N THR A 48 0.81 3.20 -8.05
CA THR A 48 0.53 4.12 -6.95
C THR A 48 1.12 5.51 -7.12
N THR A 49 1.97 5.71 -8.12
CA THR A 49 2.84 6.89 -8.30
C THR A 49 3.77 7.15 -7.11
N ARG A 50 4.05 6.13 -6.29
CA ARG A 50 4.91 6.21 -5.10
C ARG A 50 5.88 5.03 -5.07
N SER A 51 7.07 5.25 -4.51
CA SER A 51 7.97 4.16 -4.13
C SER A 51 7.54 3.56 -2.79
N PHE A 52 7.70 2.25 -2.62
CA PHE A 52 7.57 1.60 -1.32
C PHE A 52 8.89 1.58 -0.53
N LYS A 53 10.02 1.82 -1.21
CA LYS A 53 11.35 1.84 -0.60
C LYS A 53 11.71 3.19 -0.03
N SER A 54 11.34 4.27 -0.72
CA SER A 54 11.76 5.63 -0.37
C SER A 54 10.63 6.63 -0.53
N ARG A 55 10.70 7.67 0.31
CA ARG A 55 9.86 8.86 0.17
C ARG A 55 10.52 9.96 -0.64
N MET A 56 11.83 9.89 -0.84
CA MET A 56 12.61 10.85 -1.60
C MET A 56 12.56 10.49 -3.08
N LEU A 57 12.18 11.47 -3.91
CA LEU A 57 12.07 11.28 -5.35
C LEU A 57 13.44 11.00 -5.99
N ASP A 58 14.47 11.68 -5.51
CA ASP A 58 15.84 11.59 -6.03
C ASP A 58 16.40 10.18 -5.95
N GLU A 59 16.02 9.41 -4.94
CA GLU A 59 16.49 8.04 -4.77
C GLU A 59 15.95 7.07 -5.83
N MET A 60 14.90 7.42 -6.57
CA MET A 60 14.40 6.63 -7.71
C MET A 60 15.19 6.92 -9.00
N ILE A 61 15.86 8.07 -9.06
CA ILE A 61 16.64 8.50 -10.21
C ILE A 61 18.00 7.79 -10.16
N MET A 62 18.48 7.30 -11.31
CA MET A 62 19.82 6.73 -11.42
C MET A 62 20.88 7.79 -11.04
N PHE A 63 21.95 7.35 -10.40
CA PHE A 63 23.03 8.24 -9.99
C PHE A 63 23.53 9.07 -11.19
N ASP A 64 23.85 10.35 -10.95
CA ASP A 64 24.28 11.33 -11.95
C ASP A 64 23.25 11.66 -13.07
N GLN A 65 21.98 11.25 -12.90
CA GLN A 65 20.92 11.59 -13.84
C GLN A 65 19.98 12.66 -13.29
N SER A 66 19.25 13.34 -14.18
CA SER A 66 18.32 14.43 -13.81
C SER A 66 16.86 13.98 -13.67
N TYR A 67 16.51 12.85 -14.26
CA TYR A 67 15.17 12.30 -14.24
C TYR A 67 15.19 10.79 -14.39
N THR A 68 14.05 10.18 -14.09
CA THR A 68 13.76 8.77 -14.43
C THR A 68 12.38 8.66 -15.06
N ARG A 69 12.20 7.66 -15.92
CA ARG A 69 10.92 7.33 -16.53
C ARG A 69 10.62 5.84 -16.38
N VAL A 70 9.47 5.56 -15.80
CA VAL A 70 8.89 4.21 -15.74
C VAL A 70 7.62 4.23 -16.58
N SER A 71 7.49 3.31 -17.53
CA SER A 71 6.28 3.17 -18.33
C SER A 71 5.95 1.69 -18.57
N GLY A 72 4.67 1.39 -18.75
CA GLY A 72 4.22 0.02 -18.94
C GLY A 72 2.89 -0.05 -19.67
N HIS A 73 2.72 -1.12 -20.44
CA HIS A 73 1.46 -1.50 -21.05
C HIS A 73 0.71 -2.44 -20.12
N VAL A 74 -0.44 -2.03 -19.64
CA VAL A 74 -1.24 -2.79 -18.67
C VAL A 74 -2.63 -3.10 -19.22
N MET A 75 -3.21 -4.21 -18.77
CA MET A 75 -4.58 -4.59 -19.04
C MET A 75 -5.40 -4.51 -17.76
N ASN A 76 -6.56 -3.87 -17.81
CA ASN A 76 -7.57 -3.90 -16.78
C ASN A 76 -8.83 -4.55 -17.37
N GLY A 77 -9.01 -5.84 -17.09
CA GLY A 77 -9.92 -6.69 -17.86
C GLY A 77 -9.52 -6.70 -19.33
N THR A 78 -10.45 -6.33 -20.22
CA THR A 78 -10.19 -6.24 -21.65
C THR A 78 -9.65 -4.89 -22.12
N ARG A 79 -9.50 -3.92 -21.24
CA ARG A 79 -9.11 -2.55 -21.59
C ARG A 79 -7.61 -2.34 -21.46
N PRO A 80 -6.90 -1.99 -22.54
CA PRO A 80 -5.49 -1.64 -22.51
C PRO A 80 -5.28 -0.20 -22.03
N TYR A 81 -4.19 0.01 -21.29
CA TYR A 81 -3.73 1.34 -20.88
C TYR A 81 -2.20 1.42 -20.96
N ASP A 82 -1.70 2.52 -21.48
CA ASP A 82 -0.29 2.89 -21.39
C ASP A 82 -0.10 3.83 -20.22
N LEU A 83 0.53 3.32 -19.16
CA LEU A 83 0.82 4.08 -17.96
C LEU A 83 2.27 4.55 -17.97
N LYS A 84 2.50 5.79 -17.53
CA LYS A 84 3.83 6.36 -17.46
C LYS A 84 3.97 7.29 -16.26
N VAL A 85 5.06 7.14 -15.52
CA VAL A 85 5.46 8.04 -14.44
C VAL A 85 6.86 8.56 -14.73
N VAL A 86 6.99 9.88 -14.73
CA VAL A 86 8.28 10.58 -14.86
C VAL A 86 8.57 11.26 -13.53
N VAL A 87 9.75 11.03 -12.99
CA VAL A 87 10.22 11.64 -11.74
C VAL A 87 11.47 12.44 -12.02
N SER A 88 11.51 13.66 -11.52
CA SER A 88 12.67 14.55 -11.53
C SER A 88 12.87 15.19 -10.16
N LYS A 89 13.93 15.96 -9.99
CA LYS A 89 14.18 16.74 -8.75
C LYS A 89 13.06 17.75 -8.46
N ASP A 90 12.38 18.25 -9.50
CA ASP A 90 11.30 19.23 -9.39
C ASP A 90 9.94 18.61 -9.05
N GLY A 91 9.82 17.27 -9.10
CA GLY A 91 8.60 16.57 -8.80
C GLY A 91 8.33 15.37 -9.70
N LYS A 92 7.07 14.94 -9.72
CA LYS A 92 6.64 13.81 -10.54
C LYS A 92 5.44 14.16 -11.41
N LYS A 93 5.36 13.53 -12.60
CA LYS A 93 4.23 13.61 -13.52
C LYS A 93 3.78 12.21 -13.90
N ALA A 94 2.47 11.98 -13.90
CA ALA A 94 1.86 10.72 -14.33
C ALA A 94 1.06 10.93 -15.61
N PHE A 95 1.00 9.90 -16.45
CA PHE A 95 0.30 9.93 -17.74
C PHE A 95 -0.48 8.64 -17.93
N ILE A 96 -1.64 8.74 -18.55
CA ILE A 96 -2.47 7.64 -19.00
C ILE A 96 -2.71 7.84 -20.50
N ASN A 97 -2.32 6.86 -21.33
CA ASN A 97 -2.41 6.94 -22.80
C ASN A 97 -1.81 8.28 -23.31
N ASP A 98 -0.60 8.60 -22.84
CA ASP A 98 0.16 9.82 -23.12
C ASP A 98 -0.47 11.16 -22.67
N LYS A 99 -1.65 11.13 -22.07
CA LYS A 99 -2.27 12.32 -21.48
C LYS A 99 -1.80 12.53 -20.04
N ALA A 100 -1.27 13.71 -19.75
CA ALA A 100 -0.83 14.06 -18.40
C ALA A 100 -2.03 14.11 -17.44
N VAL A 101 -1.86 13.54 -16.26
CA VAL A 101 -2.88 13.53 -15.19
C VAL A 101 -2.51 14.56 -14.13
N SER A 102 -3.43 15.46 -13.83
CA SER A 102 -3.19 16.57 -12.90
C SER A 102 -3.28 16.16 -11.42
N LYS A 103 -4.12 15.18 -11.10
CA LYS A 103 -4.34 14.70 -9.74
C LYS A 103 -4.05 13.21 -9.62
N THR A 104 -3.35 12.81 -8.57
CA THR A 104 -3.08 11.38 -8.29
C THR A 104 -4.38 10.57 -8.16
N SER A 105 -5.48 11.19 -7.66
CA SER A 105 -6.80 10.54 -7.58
C SER A 105 -7.33 10.06 -8.94
N ASP A 106 -6.98 10.78 -10.00
CA ASP A 106 -7.47 10.48 -11.35
C ASP A 106 -6.60 9.42 -12.05
N TYR A 107 -5.46 9.07 -11.44
CA TYR A 107 -4.52 8.05 -11.91
C TYR A 107 -4.73 6.70 -11.21
N LEU A 108 -5.10 6.69 -9.93
CA LEU A 108 -5.27 5.45 -9.18
C LEU A 108 -6.46 4.64 -9.71
N GLY A 109 -6.36 3.30 -9.58
CA GLY A 109 -7.41 2.36 -9.99
C GLY A 109 -7.27 1.82 -11.41
N TYR A 110 -6.50 2.44 -12.29
CA TYR A 110 -6.24 1.89 -13.63
C TYR A 110 -5.44 0.59 -13.59
N PHE A 111 -4.52 0.50 -12.65
CA PHE A 111 -3.68 -0.67 -12.41
C PHE A 111 -3.47 -0.86 -10.92
N ASN A 112 -3.98 -1.96 -10.36
CA ASN A 112 -3.87 -2.26 -8.94
C ASN A 112 -2.84 -3.35 -8.69
N VAL A 113 -2.04 -3.13 -7.66
CA VAL A 113 -0.96 -3.99 -7.23
C VAL A 113 -1.06 -4.23 -5.74
N ILE A 114 -0.95 -5.46 -5.29
CA ILE A 114 -0.74 -5.81 -3.89
C ILE A 114 0.72 -6.22 -3.71
N LEU A 115 1.40 -5.53 -2.84
CA LEU A 115 2.81 -5.77 -2.54
C LEU A 115 2.97 -6.47 -1.20
N PHE A 116 3.80 -7.50 -1.18
CA PHE A 116 4.25 -8.17 0.02
C PHE A 116 5.78 -8.11 0.11
N THR A 117 6.30 -7.60 1.22
CA THR A 117 7.72 -7.43 1.50
C THR A 117 8.07 -7.94 2.91
N PRO A 118 9.34 -8.24 3.21
CA PRO A 118 9.77 -8.58 4.56
C PRO A 118 9.44 -7.49 5.60
N GLN A 119 9.42 -6.22 5.19
CA GLN A 119 9.10 -5.09 6.05
C GLN A 119 7.64 -5.08 6.52
N ASP A 120 6.74 -5.80 5.86
CA ASP A 120 5.34 -5.89 6.26
C ASP A 120 5.14 -6.50 7.66
N LEU A 121 6.10 -7.26 8.19
CA LEU A 121 6.11 -7.71 9.60
C LEU A 121 6.02 -6.54 10.58
N GLN A 122 6.47 -5.35 10.19
CA GLN A 122 6.31 -4.13 10.97
C GLN A 122 4.85 -3.66 11.09
N LEU A 123 3.92 -4.16 10.28
CA LEU A 123 2.49 -3.90 10.46
C LEU A 123 1.99 -4.45 11.80
N ILE A 124 2.58 -5.51 12.29
CA ILE A 124 2.21 -6.14 13.58
C ILE A 124 2.87 -5.42 14.74
N LYS A 125 4.20 -5.25 14.71
CA LYS A 125 5.00 -4.69 15.82
C LYS A 125 5.23 -3.18 15.73
N GLY A 126 5.10 -2.61 14.55
CA GLY A 126 5.41 -1.22 14.28
C GLY A 126 4.32 -0.25 14.71
N SER A 127 4.54 1.01 14.36
CA SER A 127 3.66 2.11 14.78
C SER A 127 2.27 2.06 14.11
N PRO A 128 1.24 2.61 14.76
CA PRO A 128 -0.08 2.78 14.17
C PRO A 128 -0.07 3.50 12.81
N LYS A 129 0.91 4.36 12.58
CA LYS A 129 1.08 5.07 11.30
C LYS A 129 1.26 4.12 10.12
N MET A 130 1.99 3.01 10.30
CA MET A 130 2.20 2.03 9.23
C MET A 130 0.89 1.33 8.86
N ARG A 131 0.11 0.93 9.86
CA ARG A 131 -1.20 0.30 9.67
C ARG A 131 -2.21 1.24 9.03
N ARG A 132 -2.26 2.52 9.45
CA ARG A 132 -3.06 3.54 8.75
C ARG A 132 -2.64 3.72 7.30
N THR A 133 -1.32 3.79 7.05
CA THR A 133 -0.81 3.93 5.68
C THR A 133 -1.25 2.78 4.78
N LEU A 134 -1.23 1.53 5.28
CA LEU A 134 -1.75 0.38 4.55
C LEU A 134 -3.24 0.57 4.22
N ILE A 135 -4.08 0.82 5.24
CA ILE A 135 -5.52 0.99 5.07
C ILE A 135 -5.83 2.12 4.09
N ASP A 136 -5.22 3.29 4.30
CA ASP A 136 -5.46 4.47 3.46
C ASP A 136 -5.02 4.23 2.02
N THR A 137 -3.92 3.52 1.81
CA THR A 137 -3.44 3.17 0.47
C THR A 137 -4.40 2.21 -0.22
N GLU A 138 -4.83 1.16 0.46
CA GLU A 138 -5.66 0.13 -0.15
C GLU A 138 -7.09 0.66 -0.42
N ILE A 139 -7.69 1.42 0.51
CA ILE A 139 -8.99 2.05 0.25
C ILE A 139 -8.89 3.07 -0.89
N SER A 140 -7.81 3.87 -0.96
CA SER A 140 -7.63 4.87 -2.01
C SER A 140 -7.54 4.28 -3.42
N LYS A 141 -7.05 3.04 -3.57
CA LYS A 141 -7.00 2.33 -4.86
C LYS A 141 -8.38 1.95 -5.38
N ILE A 142 -9.34 1.71 -4.49
CA ILE A 142 -10.70 1.25 -4.83
C ILE A 142 -11.77 2.33 -4.67
N SER A 143 -11.45 3.47 -4.02
CA SER A 143 -12.39 4.57 -3.76
C SER A 143 -11.76 5.94 -3.99
N PRO A 144 -11.95 6.54 -5.17
CA PRO A 144 -11.46 7.90 -5.46
C PRO A 144 -11.99 8.96 -4.49
N ILE A 145 -13.24 8.81 -4.03
CA ILE A 145 -13.85 9.73 -3.07
C ILE A 145 -13.16 9.68 -1.70
N TYR A 146 -12.78 8.47 -1.25
CA TYR A 146 -12.00 8.32 -0.02
C TYR A 146 -10.67 9.06 -0.13
N MET A 147 -9.96 8.88 -1.22
CA MET A 147 -8.69 9.57 -1.46
C MET A 147 -8.84 11.09 -1.50
N PHE A 148 -9.91 11.58 -2.14
CA PHE A 148 -10.21 13.01 -2.18
C PHE A 148 -10.45 13.56 -0.77
N ASN A 149 -11.31 12.90 0.02
CA ASN A 149 -11.64 13.31 1.39
C ASN A 149 -10.43 13.23 2.31
N LEU A 150 -9.60 12.18 2.20
CA LEU A 150 -8.37 12.03 2.98
C LEU A 150 -7.36 13.15 2.66
N ASN A 151 -7.21 13.52 1.41
CA ASN A 151 -6.33 14.62 1.00
C ASN A 151 -6.85 15.98 1.51
N LYS A 152 -8.16 16.23 1.42
CA LYS A 152 -8.80 17.45 1.96
C LYS A 152 -8.61 17.52 3.47
N TYR A 153 -8.90 16.43 4.18
CA TYR A 153 -8.66 16.32 5.63
C TYR A 153 -7.21 16.62 6.02
N ASN A 154 -6.25 16.00 5.34
CA ASN A 154 -4.83 16.20 5.63
C ASN A 154 -4.38 17.67 5.40
N LYS A 155 -4.98 18.35 4.43
CA LYS A 155 -4.73 19.79 4.19
C LYS A 155 -5.31 20.63 5.33
N LEU A 156 -6.56 20.42 5.69
CA LEU A 156 -7.22 21.14 6.79
C LEU A 156 -6.52 20.90 8.13
N MET A 157 -6.14 19.67 8.42
CA MET A 157 -5.37 19.32 9.63
C MET A 157 -4.04 20.07 9.71
N LYS A 158 -3.30 20.19 8.60
CA LYS A 158 -2.06 20.99 8.57
C LYS A 158 -2.34 22.46 8.85
N GLU A 159 -3.40 23.01 8.28
CA GLU A 159 -3.82 24.39 8.46
C GLU A 159 -4.25 24.63 9.89
N ARG A 160 -5.08 23.75 10.46
CA ARG A 160 -5.51 23.80 11.87
C ARG A 160 -4.31 23.71 12.82
N ASN A 161 -3.37 22.81 12.58
CA ASN A 161 -2.17 22.71 13.41
C ASN A 161 -1.25 23.94 13.29
N LYS A 162 -1.15 24.55 12.11
CA LYS A 162 -0.44 25.82 11.96
C LYS A 162 -1.09 26.93 12.80
N TYR A 163 -2.41 27.00 12.77
CA TYR A 163 -3.17 27.97 13.54
C TYR A 163 -3.06 27.72 15.05
N LEU A 164 -3.21 26.47 15.51
CA LEU A 164 -3.03 26.08 16.91
C LEU A 164 -1.63 26.44 17.43
N LYS A 165 -0.59 26.30 16.61
CA LYS A 165 0.75 26.70 16.98
C LYS A 165 0.86 28.22 17.18
N MET A 166 0.21 29.02 16.32
CA MET A 166 0.18 30.50 16.49
C MET A 166 -0.55 30.91 17.76
N LEU A 167 -1.61 30.19 18.16
CA LEU A 167 -2.31 30.41 19.42
C LEU A 167 -1.44 30.01 20.63
N HIS A 168 -0.75 28.87 20.54
CA HIS A 168 0.18 28.40 21.57
C HIS A 168 1.31 29.40 21.82
N ASP A 169 1.91 29.93 20.74
CA ASP A 169 3.02 30.86 20.77
C ASP A 169 2.59 32.31 21.17
N GLY A 170 1.30 32.56 21.41
CA GLY A 170 0.76 33.88 21.76
C GLY A 170 0.75 34.89 20.62
N HIS A 171 0.91 34.44 19.37
CA HIS A 171 0.91 35.31 18.17
C HIS A 171 -0.51 35.68 17.71
N LYS A 172 -1.53 34.99 18.22
CA LYS A 172 -2.95 35.22 17.93
C LYS A 172 -3.81 34.98 19.16
N GLU A 173 -4.96 35.65 19.19
CA GLU A 173 -6.06 35.29 20.08
C GLU A 173 -7.00 34.30 19.41
N PRO A 174 -7.65 33.42 20.18
CA PRO A 174 -8.65 32.48 19.66
C PRO A 174 -9.80 33.21 18.98
N ASP A 175 -10.16 32.76 17.78
CA ASP A 175 -11.30 33.30 17.01
C ASP A 175 -12.14 32.19 16.39
N MET A 176 -13.17 32.54 15.65
CA MET A 176 -14.06 31.59 14.95
C MET A 176 -13.36 30.72 13.91
N TYR A 177 -12.15 31.07 13.48
CA TYR A 177 -11.47 30.33 12.43
C TYR A 177 -11.13 28.89 12.83
N LEU A 178 -10.75 28.66 14.10
CA LEU A 178 -10.50 27.32 14.62
C LEU A 178 -11.79 26.47 14.63
N GLU A 179 -12.93 27.07 14.90
CA GLU A 179 -14.24 26.40 14.88
C GLU A 179 -14.61 25.97 13.45
N VAL A 180 -14.47 26.87 12.47
CA VAL A 180 -14.71 26.57 11.05
C VAL A 180 -13.85 25.42 10.56
N LEU A 181 -12.54 25.46 10.86
CA LEU A 181 -11.63 24.36 10.49
C LEU A 181 -12.03 23.03 11.15
N SER A 182 -12.47 23.08 12.40
CA SER A 182 -12.91 21.89 13.15
C SER A 182 -14.21 21.32 12.56
N GLU A 183 -15.12 22.18 12.11
CA GLU A 183 -16.40 21.78 11.50
C GLU A 183 -16.16 21.09 10.14
N GLU A 184 -15.34 21.68 9.28
CA GLU A 184 -14.99 21.05 7.99
C GLU A 184 -14.23 19.71 8.18
N MET A 185 -13.37 19.63 9.20
CA MET A 185 -12.67 18.38 9.51
C MET A 185 -13.63 17.32 10.04
N ALA A 186 -14.57 17.65 10.92
CA ALA A 186 -15.52 16.69 11.49
C ALA A 186 -16.40 16.02 10.43
N GLU A 187 -16.85 16.77 9.44
CA GLU A 187 -17.63 16.23 8.31
C GLU A 187 -16.82 15.22 7.48
N LEU A 188 -15.54 15.51 7.24
CA LEU A 188 -14.66 14.57 6.53
C LEU A 188 -14.31 13.36 7.37
N GLU A 189 -14.11 13.52 8.68
CA GLU A 189 -13.76 12.44 9.59
C GLU A 189 -14.89 11.42 9.73
N GLU A 190 -16.14 11.86 9.78
CA GLU A 190 -17.30 10.96 9.78
C GLU A 190 -17.26 10.02 8.57
N ASP A 191 -17.13 10.54 7.34
CA ASP A 191 -17.04 9.71 6.13
C ASP A 191 -15.80 8.81 6.13
N LEU A 192 -14.63 9.33 6.52
CA LEU A 192 -13.39 8.56 6.55
C LEU A 192 -13.47 7.40 7.55
N ILE A 193 -14.00 7.63 8.76
CA ILE A 193 -14.16 6.60 9.80
C ILE A 193 -15.12 5.51 9.33
N GLN A 194 -16.28 5.89 8.80
CA GLN A 194 -17.29 4.96 8.32
C GLN A 194 -16.73 4.05 7.22
N ARG A 195 -15.98 4.61 6.26
CA ARG A 195 -15.34 3.83 5.18
C ARG A 195 -14.25 2.92 5.69
N ARG A 196 -13.41 3.38 6.63
CA ARG A 196 -12.40 2.54 7.26
C ARG A 196 -13.01 1.37 8.03
N MET A 197 -14.08 1.63 8.80
CA MET A 197 -14.80 0.57 9.53
C MET A 197 -15.33 -0.50 8.59
N LYS A 198 -16.06 -0.11 7.54
CA LYS A 198 -16.58 -1.05 6.53
C LYS A 198 -15.47 -1.87 5.85
N PHE A 199 -14.37 -1.21 5.50
CA PHE A 199 -13.24 -1.87 4.88
C PHE A 199 -12.57 -2.88 5.84
N ILE A 200 -12.38 -2.50 7.11
CA ILE A 200 -11.76 -3.37 8.11
C ILE A 200 -12.68 -4.53 8.51
N GLU A 201 -14.00 -4.35 8.54
CA GLU A 201 -14.95 -5.44 8.72
C GLU A 201 -14.78 -6.50 7.61
N LEU A 202 -14.76 -6.06 6.36
CA LEU A 202 -14.54 -6.97 5.22
C LEU A 202 -13.15 -7.61 5.26
N LEU A 203 -12.12 -6.83 5.58
CA LEU A 203 -10.75 -7.33 5.72
C LEU A 203 -10.64 -8.35 6.84
N ASN A 204 -11.31 -8.12 7.98
CA ASN A 204 -11.36 -9.05 9.11
C ASN A 204 -12.02 -10.40 8.71
N GLU A 205 -13.17 -10.34 8.03
CA GLU A 205 -13.86 -11.54 7.59
C GLU A 205 -12.99 -12.40 6.66
N ILE A 206 -12.44 -11.78 5.61
CA ILE A 206 -11.67 -12.51 4.59
C ILE A 206 -10.33 -12.97 5.16
N SER A 207 -9.59 -12.10 5.88
CA SER A 207 -8.29 -12.48 6.44
C SER A 207 -8.42 -13.56 7.52
N GLY A 208 -9.51 -13.59 8.28
CA GLY A 208 -9.81 -14.66 9.22
C GLY A 208 -9.94 -16.03 8.54
N LYS A 209 -10.67 -16.08 7.40
CA LYS A 209 -10.81 -17.31 6.59
C LYS A 209 -9.45 -17.74 6.00
N MET A 210 -8.66 -16.77 5.50
CA MET A 210 -7.32 -17.04 4.95
C MET A 210 -6.37 -17.56 6.03
N TYR A 211 -6.40 -16.97 7.23
CA TYR A 211 -5.57 -17.39 8.34
C TYR A 211 -5.93 -18.82 8.80
N ALA A 212 -7.21 -19.14 8.90
CA ALA A 212 -7.66 -20.49 9.21
C ALA A 212 -7.17 -21.52 8.17
N TYR A 213 -7.17 -21.17 6.89
CA TYR A 213 -6.62 -22.02 5.83
C TYR A 213 -5.10 -22.18 5.92
N ILE A 214 -4.37 -21.08 6.19
CA ILE A 214 -2.89 -21.06 6.20
C ILE A 214 -2.33 -21.69 7.48
N SER A 215 -2.87 -21.33 8.66
CA SER A 215 -2.34 -21.72 9.97
C SER A 215 -3.18 -22.79 10.70
N GLY A 216 -4.49 -22.73 10.57
CA GLY A 216 -5.43 -23.76 11.03
C GLY A 216 -5.65 -23.89 12.54
N LYS A 217 -5.11 -22.99 13.38
CA LYS A 217 -5.11 -23.16 14.84
C LYS A 217 -5.85 -22.07 15.60
N GLU A 218 -5.45 -20.81 15.40
CA GLU A 218 -6.00 -19.69 16.14
C GLU A 218 -6.95 -18.86 15.26
N LYS A 219 -7.76 -18.00 15.89
CA LYS A 219 -8.66 -17.07 15.20
C LYS A 219 -7.97 -15.71 15.03
N LEU A 220 -7.71 -15.31 13.79
CA LEU A 220 -7.27 -13.95 13.48
C LEU A 220 -8.44 -12.97 13.58
N VAL A 221 -8.27 -11.90 14.33
CA VAL A 221 -9.25 -10.83 14.49
C VAL A 221 -8.61 -9.47 14.27
N LEU A 222 -9.20 -8.71 13.35
CA LEU A 222 -8.83 -7.32 13.06
C LEU A 222 -9.90 -6.38 13.59
N ARG A 223 -9.52 -5.35 14.35
CA ARG A 223 -10.45 -4.36 14.90
C ARG A 223 -9.99 -2.95 14.58
N TYR A 224 -10.90 -2.14 14.09
CA TYR A 224 -10.66 -0.71 13.97
C TYR A 224 -10.79 -0.04 15.34
N HIS A 225 -9.83 0.80 15.67
CA HIS A 225 -9.82 1.58 16.89
C HIS A 225 -9.77 3.07 16.57
N THR A 226 -10.78 3.80 16.99
CA THR A 226 -10.83 5.27 16.95
C THR A 226 -11.00 5.85 18.35
N GLN A 227 -10.60 7.09 18.55
CA GLN A 227 -10.75 7.83 19.79
C GLN A 227 -12.15 8.43 19.96
N PHE A 228 -12.97 8.40 18.90
CA PHE A 228 -14.34 8.88 18.94
C PHE A 228 -15.30 7.79 19.41
N LYS A 229 -16.10 8.09 20.46
CA LYS A 229 -17.17 7.20 20.91
C LYS A 229 -18.42 7.35 20.04
N ASP A 230 -18.72 8.61 19.68
CA ASP A 230 -19.73 8.98 18.70
C ASP A 230 -19.01 9.48 17.45
N ILE A 231 -19.20 8.78 16.34
CA ILE A 231 -18.55 9.06 15.06
C ILE A 231 -19.38 9.97 14.15
N SER A 232 -20.54 10.46 14.62
CA SER A 232 -21.31 11.49 13.93
C SER A 232 -20.54 12.81 13.88
N LYS A 233 -20.85 13.66 12.91
CA LYS A 233 -20.29 15.01 12.82
C LYS A 233 -20.40 15.76 14.14
N GLU A 234 -21.56 15.68 14.79
CA GLU A 234 -21.85 16.32 16.08
C GLU A 234 -20.97 15.75 17.19
N GLY A 235 -20.83 14.42 17.28
CA GLY A 235 -19.99 13.75 18.28
C GLY A 235 -18.50 14.07 18.11
N ILE A 236 -18.02 14.17 16.88
CA ILE A 236 -16.66 14.59 16.57
C ILE A 236 -16.43 16.06 16.95
N LEU A 237 -17.38 16.97 16.62
CA LEU A 237 -17.32 18.38 17.01
C LEU A 237 -17.30 18.57 18.51
N ASP A 238 -18.14 17.83 19.24
CA ASP A 238 -18.13 17.82 20.70
C ASP A 238 -16.77 17.42 21.28
N LYS A 239 -16.12 16.46 20.67
CA LYS A 239 -14.78 16.03 21.06
C LYS A 239 -13.74 17.14 20.81
N TYR A 240 -13.81 17.85 19.68
CA TYR A 240 -12.95 19.01 19.40
C TYR A 240 -13.16 20.14 20.40
N LYS A 241 -14.42 20.47 20.74
CA LYS A 241 -14.73 21.46 21.76
C LYS A 241 -14.16 21.09 23.13
N LYS A 242 -14.30 19.83 23.54
CA LYS A 242 -13.72 19.32 24.80
C LYS A 242 -12.19 19.38 24.81
N ASN A 243 -11.55 19.15 23.68
CA ASN A 243 -10.10 19.18 23.55
C ASN A 243 -9.51 20.57 23.25
N TYR A 244 -10.34 21.60 23.06
CA TYR A 244 -9.93 22.93 22.60
C TYR A 244 -8.71 23.48 23.36
N LYS A 245 -8.78 23.54 24.70
CA LYS A 245 -7.67 24.03 25.54
C LYS A 245 -6.42 23.16 25.41
N ARG A 246 -6.60 21.85 25.28
CA ARG A 246 -5.50 20.89 25.15
C ARG A 246 -4.82 21.02 23.79
N ASP A 247 -5.59 21.19 22.72
CA ASP A 247 -5.09 21.42 21.37
C ASP A 247 -4.24 22.70 21.31
N ILE A 248 -4.70 23.80 21.90
CA ILE A 248 -3.96 25.05 21.98
C ILE A 248 -2.69 24.87 22.82
N PHE A 249 -2.78 24.23 23.99
CA PHE A 249 -1.63 23.98 24.85
C PHE A 249 -0.56 23.15 24.17
N GLN A 250 -0.93 22.16 23.36
CA GLN A 250 0.00 21.32 22.60
C GLN A 250 0.40 21.91 21.23
N GLY A 251 -0.26 22.97 20.77
CA GLY A 251 -0.05 23.54 19.43
C GLY A 251 -0.38 22.58 18.30
N THR A 252 -1.23 21.55 18.57
CA THR A 252 -1.57 20.51 17.59
C THR A 252 -2.90 19.83 17.90
N THR A 253 -3.55 19.28 16.87
CA THR A 253 -4.76 18.47 16.99
C THR A 253 -4.44 17.14 17.67
N VAL A 254 -5.01 16.89 18.84
CA VAL A 254 -4.67 15.72 19.68
C VAL A 254 -5.46 14.48 19.33
N ASP A 255 -6.69 14.61 18.86
CA ASP A 255 -7.58 13.52 18.44
C ASP A 255 -7.96 13.68 16.96
N GLY A 256 -8.31 12.58 16.29
CA GLY A 256 -8.71 12.59 14.89
C GLY A 256 -8.34 11.30 14.17
N VAL A 257 -8.82 11.12 12.94
CA VAL A 257 -8.54 9.92 12.11
C VAL A 257 -7.03 9.67 11.87
N HIS A 258 -6.20 10.69 12.06
CA HIS A 258 -4.74 10.58 12.03
C HIS A 258 -4.14 9.89 13.26
N LYS A 259 -4.94 9.61 14.28
CA LYS A 259 -4.59 8.88 15.51
C LYS A 259 -5.18 7.47 15.57
N ASP A 260 -6.13 7.15 14.71
CA ASP A 260 -6.78 5.83 14.67
C ASP A 260 -5.78 4.70 14.44
N ASP A 261 -6.21 3.47 14.72
CA ASP A 261 -5.36 2.29 14.59
C ASP A 261 -6.14 1.05 14.11
N LEU A 262 -5.44 0.14 13.47
CA LEU A 262 -5.86 -1.22 13.23
C LEU A 262 -5.25 -2.13 14.30
N LYS A 263 -6.05 -2.69 15.17
CA LYS A 263 -5.62 -3.65 16.17
C LYS A 263 -5.71 -5.07 15.62
N ILE A 264 -4.68 -5.86 15.84
CA ILE A 264 -4.54 -7.22 15.32
C ILE A 264 -4.44 -8.17 16.51
N PHE A 265 -5.34 -9.15 16.56
CA PHE A 265 -5.41 -10.15 17.64
C PHE A 265 -5.35 -11.56 17.06
N LEU A 266 -4.70 -12.47 17.80
CA LEU A 266 -4.87 -13.91 17.66
C LEU A 266 -5.65 -14.41 18.86
N ASP A 267 -6.81 -14.98 18.61
CA ASP A 267 -7.85 -15.23 19.63
C ASP A 267 -8.17 -13.90 20.34
N GLU A 268 -7.82 -13.77 21.61
CA GLU A 268 -8.01 -12.53 22.39
C GLU A 268 -6.70 -11.78 22.68
N ASN A 269 -5.55 -12.34 22.23
CA ASN A 269 -4.24 -11.80 22.54
C ASN A 269 -3.76 -10.82 21.47
N ASP A 270 -3.18 -9.68 21.88
CA ASP A 270 -2.54 -8.74 20.96
C ASP A 270 -1.39 -9.41 20.20
N ALA A 271 -1.51 -9.46 18.88
CA ALA A 271 -0.54 -10.14 18.04
C ALA A 271 0.85 -9.47 18.05
N GLY A 272 0.91 -8.16 18.32
CA GLY A 272 2.18 -7.43 18.44
C GLY A 272 3.00 -7.87 19.63
N MET A 273 2.33 -8.28 20.72
CA MET A 273 2.98 -8.69 21.97
C MET A 273 3.24 -10.19 22.03
N PHE A 274 2.30 -11.03 21.53
CA PHE A 274 2.28 -12.45 21.85
C PHE A 274 2.50 -13.37 20.64
N ALA A 275 2.31 -12.89 19.40
CA ALA A 275 2.47 -13.75 18.24
C ALA A 275 3.94 -14.11 17.97
N SER A 276 4.20 -15.41 17.77
CA SER A 276 5.50 -15.91 17.30
C SER A 276 5.83 -15.38 15.91
N GLN A 277 7.08 -15.44 15.47
CA GLN A 277 7.49 -14.99 14.14
C GLN A 277 6.72 -15.73 13.04
N GLY A 278 6.53 -17.06 13.17
CA GLY A 278 5.74 -17.84 12.20
C GLY A 278 4.28 -17.42 12.16
N GLN A 279 3.65 -17.12 13.31
CA GLN A 279 2.28 -16.60 13.38
C GLN A 279 2.20 -15.20 12.73
N GLN A 280 3.17 -14.31 12.99
CA GLN A 280 3.22 -12.98 12.37
C GLN A 280 3.28 -13.07 10.83
N ARG A 281 4.10 -13.98 10.29
CA ARG A 281 4.16 -14.22 8.83
C ARG A 281 2.82 -14.72 8.29
N SER A 282 2.17 -15.66 8.98
CA SER A 282 0.84 -16.15 8.60
C SER A 282 -0.22 -15.04 8.65
N ILE A 283 -0.19 -14.15 9.65
CA ILE A 283 -1.09 -13.00 9.76
C ILE A 283 -0.92 -12.07 8.55
N ILE A 284 0.33 -11.67 8.26
CA ILE A 284 0.61 -10.77 7.14
C ILE A 284 0.20 -11.39 5.81
N LEU A 285 0.53 -12.66 5.59
CA LEU A 285 0.13 -13.39 4.40
C LEU A 285 -1.39 -13.39 4.24
N SER A 286 -2.12 -13.69 5.32
CA SER A 286 -3.59 -13.72 5.32
C SER A 286 -4.19 -12.35 5.01
N ILE A 287 -3.64 -11.28 5.58
CA ILE A 287 -4.07 -9.90 5.30
C ILE A 287 -3.81 -9.56 3.83
N LYS A 288 -2.64 -9.86 3.28
CA LYS A 288 -2.29 -9.53 1.89
C LYS A 288 -3.14 -10.29 0.88
N ILE A 289 -3.40 -11.58 1.11
CA ILE A 289 -4.31 -12.35 0.25
C ILE A 289 -5.75 -11.83 0.38
N ALA A 290 -6.20 -11.47 1.59
CA ALA A 290 -7.51 -10.83 1.76
C ALA A 290 -7.63 -9.52 0.98
N LEU A 291 -6.57 -8.71 0.89
CA LEU A 291 -6.55 -7.50 0.06
C LEU A 291 -6.69 -7.82 -1.44
N VAL A 292 -6.09 -8.92 -1.93
CA VAL A 292 -6.27 -9.38 -3.32
C VAL A 292 -7.75 -9.68 -3.59
N GLU A 293 -8.41 -10.42 -2.70
CA GLU A 293 -9.83 -10.75 -2.83
C GLU A 293 -10.74 -9.51 -2.72
N ILE A 294 -10.43 -8.58 -1.81
CA ILE A 294 -11.18 -7.31 -1.68
C ILE A 294 -11.11 -6.50 -2.98
N VAL A 295 -9.92 -6.36 -3.57
CA VAL A 295 -9.78 -5.66 -4.84
C VAL A 295 -10.61 -6.33 -5.93
N LYS A 296 -10.56 -7.69 -6.03
CA LYS A 296 -11.38 -8.46 -6.96
C LYS A 296 -12.88 -8.21 -6.75
N MET A 297 -13.34 -8.22 -5.49
CA MET A 297 -14.76 -7.99 -5.16
C MET A 297 -15.22 -6.57 -5.50
N GLN A 298 -14.37 -5.56 -5.29
CA GLN A 298 -14.74 -4.14 -5.48
C GLN A 298 -14.59 -3.65 -6.93
N ILE A 299 -13.61 -4.17 -7.65
CA ILE A 299 -13.25 -3.69 -9.01
C ILE A 299 -13.68 -4.68 -10.10
N GLY A 300 -13.90 -5.96 -9.75
CA GLY A 300 -14.23 -7.01 -10.70
C GLY A 300 -13.01 -7.72 -11.31
N GLU A 301 -11.79 -7.22 -11.07
CA GLU A 301 -10.53 -7.74 -11.60
C GLU A 301 -9.52 -8.03 -10.51
N TYR A 302 -8.77 -9.14 -10.62
CA TYR A 302 -7.67 -9.42 -9.71
C TYR A 302 -6.54 -8.38 -9.88
N PRO A 303 -5.97 -7.86 -8.79
CA PRO A 303 -4.76 -7.03 -8.85
C PRO A 303 -3.55 -7.89 -9.21
N VAL A 304 -2.45 -7.25 -9.61
CA VAL A 304 -1.14 -7.91 -9.72
C VAL A 304 -0.54 -8.09 -8.33
N LEU A 305 0.05 -9.26 -8.07
CA LEU A 305 0.70 -9.58 -6.81
C LEU A 305 2.23 -9.50 -6.94
N LEU A 306 2.86 -8.75 -6.05
CA LEU A 306 4.32 -8.63 -5.96
C LEU A 306 4.81 -9.25 -4.65
N LEU A 307 5.68 -10.25 -4.75
CA LEU A 307 6.29 -10.97 -3.63
C LEU A 307 7.80 -10.71 -3.62
N ASP A 308 8.24 -9.76 -2.78
CA ASP A 308 9.64 -9.38 -2.67
C ASP A 308 10.34 -10.25 -1.62
N ASP A 309 11.06 -11.27 -2.07
CA ASP A 309 11.83 -12.23 -1.27
C ASP A 309 11.02 -12.97 -0.18
N VAL A 310 9.69 -13.05 -0.40
CA VAL A 310 8.74 -13.57 0.61
C VAL A 310 8.82 -15.08 0.74
N LEU A 311 9.02 -15.80 -0.39
CA LEU A 311 9.01 -17.26 -0.37
C LEU A 311 10.18 -17.83 0.46
N SER A 312 11.31 -17.11 0.52
CA SER A 312 12.47 -17.52 1.35
C SER A 312 12.17 -17.51 2.85
N GLU A 313 11.16 -16.72 3.27
CA GLU A 313 10.78 -16.58 4.68
C GLU A 313 9.68 -17.53 5.13
N LEU A 314 9.06 -18.28 4.20
CA LEU A 314 7.97 -19.21 4.47
C LEU A 314 8.50 -20.64 4.51
N ASP A 315 7.92 -21.47 5.40
CA ASP A 315 8.07 -22.91 5.32
C ASP A 315 7.34 -23.51 4.11
N GLU A 316 7.66 -24.77 3.76
CA GLU A 316 7.14 -25.42 2.57
C GLU A 316 5.60 -25.50 2.57
N GLU A 317 4.98 -25.76 3.71
CA GLU A 317 3.51 -25.86 3.81
C GLU A 317 2.84 -24.51 3.48
N ARG A 318 3.37 -23.40 4.01
CA ARG A 318 2.85 -22.05 3.74
C ARG A 318 3.13 -21.61 2.31
N LYS A 319 4.30 -21.96 1.74
CA LYS A 319 4.59 -21.72 0.33
C LYS A 319 3.55 -22.39 -0.56
N MET A 320 3.30 -23.68 -0.34
CA MET A 320 2.32 -24.43 -1.10
C MET A 320 0.91 -23.85 -0.99
N LYS A 321 0.48 -23.47 0.22
CA LYS A 321 -0.83 -22.84 0.44
C LYS A 321 -0.93 -21.49 -0.28
N LEU A 322 0.12 -20.67 -0.24
CA LEU A 322 0.15 -19.40 -0.99
C LEU A 322 0.05 -19.64 -2.50
N LEU A 323 0.86 -20.53 -3.06
CA LEU A 323 0.84 -20.83 -4.49
C LEU A 323 -0.52 -21.34 -4.95
N ASN A 324 -1.16 -22.23 -4.19
CA ASN A 324 -2.51 -22.70 -4.47
C ASN A 324 -3.58 -21.59 -4.47
N LEU A 325 -3.44 -20.56 -3.60
CA LEU A 325 -4.39 -19.45 -3.53
C LEU A 325 -4.30 -18.51 -4.74
N ILE A 326 -3.11 -18.38 -5.33
CA ILE A 326 -2.87 -17.47 -6.47
C ILE A 326 -2.90 -18.19 -7.82
N ASP A 327 -2.95 -19.53 -7.83
CA ASP A 327 -2.81 -20.35 -9.01
C ASP A 327 -3.85 -20.01 -10.10
N HIS A 328 -3.35 -19.79 -11.33
CA HIS A 328 -4.12 -19.43 -12.53
C HIS A 328 -5.09 -18.23 -12.41
N LYS A 329 -4.97 -17.40 -11.35
CA LYS A 329 -5.91 -16.30 -11.10
C LYS A 329 -5.26 -14.93 -11.14
N VAL A 330 -4.02 -14.84 -10.65
CA VAL A 330 -3.37 -13.57 -10.34
C VAL A 330 -2.02 -13.51 -11.01
N GLN A 331 -1.78 -12.50 -11.83
CA GLN A 331 -0.41 -12.27 -12.31
C GLN A 331 0.49 -11.97 -11.11
N THR A 332 1.51 -12.80 -10.92
CA THR A 332 2.37 -12.77 -9.75
C THR A 332 3.82 -12.58 -10.15
N PHE A 333 4.51 -11.69 -9.45
CA PHE A 333 5.95 -11.47 -9.55
C PHE A 333 6.62 -11.93 -8.27
N ILE A 334 7.64 -12.80 -8.41
CA ILE A 334 8.37 -13.38 -7.27
C ILE A 334 9.83 -13.02 -7.43
N THR A 335 10.43 -12.34 -6.47
CA THR A 335 11.89 -12.18 -6.42
C THR A 335 12.49 -13.21 -5.49
N THR A 336 13.62 -13.77 -5.88
CA THR A 336 14.40 -14.73 -5.07
C THR A 336 15.86 -14.74 -5.46
N THR A 337 16.73 -15.22 -4.58
CA THR A 337 18.14 -15.47 -4.90
C THR A 337 18.34 -16.85 -5.54
N HIS A 338 17.56 -17.84 -5.13
CA HIS A 338 17.62 -19.21 -5.63
C HIS A 338 16.19 -19.68 -5.94
N PHE A 339 16.06 -20.39 -7.01
CA PHE A 339 14.78 -20.95 -7.43
C PHE A 339 15.00 -22.41 -7.87
N ASP A 340 14.24 -23.32 -7.24
CA ASP A 340 14.17 -24.71 -7.62
C ASP A 340 12.80 -24.97 -8.26
N LEU A 341 12.79 -25.39 -9.53
CA LEU A 341 11.58 -25.63 -10.33
C LEU A 341 10.68 -26.73 -9.76
N GLY A 342 11.16 -27.56 -8.82
CA GLY A 342 10.43 -28.69 -8.28
C GLY A 342 9.30 -28.38 -7.29
N TYR A 343 9.06 -27.10 -6.96
CA TYR A 343 8.18 -26.77 -5.85
C TYR A 343 6.67 -26.82 -6.10
N HIS A 344 6.19 -26.55 -7.34
CA HIS A 344 4.73 -26.53 -7.60
C HIS A 344 4.44 -26.42 -9.10
N HIS A 345 3.36 -27.11 -9.56
CA HIS A 345 2.97 -27.08 -10.99
C HIS A 345 2.51 -25.70 -11.48
N SER A 346 2.03 -24.82 -10.62
CA SER A 346 1.74 -23.43 -11.03
C SER A 346 2.99 -22.63 -11.44
N LEU A 347 4.18 -23.20 -11.23
CA LEU A 347 5.46 -22.63 -11.61
C LEU A 347 6.05 -23.25 -12.88
N ASP A 348 5.44 -24.31 -13.41
CA ASP A 348 5.95 -25.03 -14.61
C ASP A 348 5.95 -24.11 -15.85
N ASP A 349 4.95 -23.21 -15.97
CA ASP A 349 4.83 -22.22 -17.04
C ASP A 349 5.36 -20.82 -16.64
N ALA A 350 6.14 -20.71 -15.55
CA ALA A 350 6.64 -19.44 -15.08
C ALA A 350 7.73 -18.87 -16.01
N LEU A 351 7.63 -17.58 -16.32
CA LEU A 351 8.74 -16.86 -16.97
C LEU A 351 9.84 -16.58 -15.94
N VAL A 352 11.03 -17.09 -16.21
CA VAL A 352 12.21 -16.84 -15.36
C VAL A 352 13.06 -15.72 -15.96
N LEU A 353 13.27 -14.65 -15.19
CA LEU A 353 14.06 -13.47 -15.55
C LEU A 353 15.32 -13.42 -14.68
N ARG A 354 16.49 -13.57 -15.29
CA ARG A 354 17.77 -13.49 -14.58
C ARG A 354 18.32 -12.07 -14.64
N ILE A 355 18.56 -11.47 -13.47
CA ILE A 355 19.03 -10.09 -13.35
C ILE A 355 20.45 -10.05 -12.82
N GLU A 356 21.32 -9.36 -13.53
CA GLU A 356 22.70 -9.09 -13.13
C GLU A 356 23.04 -7.62 -13.39
N LYS A 357 23.45 -6.89 -12.34
CA LYS A 357 23.89 -5.47 -12.42
C LYS A 357 22.89 -4.55 -13.15
N GLY A 358 21.59 -4.72 -12.93
CA GLY A 358 20.56 -3.90 -13.58
C GLY A 358 20.33 -4.24 -15.06
N THR A 359 20.71 -5.41 -15.51
CA THR A 359 20.45 -5.89 -16.87
C THR A 359 19.77 -7.26 -16.85
N LEU A 360 18.86 -7.48 -17.80
CA LEU A 360 18.26 -8.78 -18.05
C LEU A 360 19.29 -9.64 -18.80
N LYS A 361 19.60 -10.81 -18.26
CA LYS A 361 20.39 -11.82 -18.96
C LYS A 361 19.47 -12.68 -19.81
N GLU A 362 19.73 -12.79 -21.08
CA GLU A 362 19.12 -13.80 -21.95
C GLU A 362 19.71 -15.16 -21.57
N ASP A 363 18.87 -16.14 -21.24
CA ASP A 363 19.33 -17.53 -21.16
C ASP A 363 19.79 -17.97 -22.55
N LYS A 364 21.08 -18.32 -22.68
CA LYS A 364 21.66 -18.89 -23.87
C LYS A 364 21.23 -20.34 -24.05
#